data_aa28aaf43d77584d7b5aa9de622ea059
#
_entry.id   aa28aaf43d77584d7b5aa9de622ea059
#
_cell.length_a   1.000
_cell.length_b   1.000
_cell.length_c   1.000
_cell.angle_alpha   90.00
_cell.angle_beta   90.00
_cell.angle_gamma   90.00
#
_symmetry.space_group_name_H-M   'P 1'
#
loop_
_entity.id
_entity.type
_entity.pdbx_description
1 polymer ?
#
loop_
_entity_poly.entity_id
_entity_poly.type
_entity_poly.pdbx_seq_one_letter_code
_entity_poly.pdbx_strand_id
1 'polypeptide(L)'
;MSEHALIPQAALAAVGRPLPDGVTLRRLKADDLEPAQALSREFSWPHRVEDWQFGLAHGVGVAALRDGQLVGTALHWPWGKQHASVGHVMVSPRMQGQRVGQHLMHAVMAGIEDRTVLLHATIEGRGLYERMGFEIVGEVRQHQGLAAPAQLVALAPGERLRPLGRNDAKTLVELDARAAGMPREAMLHQLLAEGETVVLARGGEAVGFSIVRRFGRGHVIGPVVAPDLTGAQALVGHWCSRYAGKFLRIDVDAASGMPEWLEALGLPRVDTVTTMVRNGPLARGPAVGGWALVTQAMG
;
A
#
# COMPACT_ATOMS: atom_id res chain seq x y z
N MET A 1 22.12 14.77 15.10
CA MET A 1 20.96 14.39 15.93
C MET A 1 20.80 12.89 15.81
N SER A 2 20.63 12.19 16.92
CA SER A 2 20.93 10.78 17.19
C SER A 2 20.38 9.79 16.15
N GLU A 3 21.25 9.20 15.33
CA GLU A 3 20.94 8.20 14.28
C GLU A 3 20.66 6.78 14.80
N HIS A 4 20.63 6.58 16.12
CA HIS A 4 20.45 5.28 16.74
C HIS A 4 19.25 5.28 17.69
N ALA A 5 18.05 5.50 17.17
CA ALA A 5 16.88 5.08 17.92
C ALA A 5 16.90 3.55 17.98
N LEU A 6 17.42 3.00 19.06
CA LEU A 6 17.37 1.57 19.39
C LEU A 6 15.89 1.15 19.40
N ILE A 7 15.60 -0.02 18.83
CA ILE A 7 14.29 -0.64 18.99
C ILE A 7 14.08 -0.83 20.49
N PRO A 8 12.97 -0.37 21.07
CA PRO A 8 12.75 -0.47 22.50
C PRO A 8 12.88 -1.92 22.97
N GLN A 9 13.71 -2.18 23.98
CA GLN A 9 13.86 -3.52 24.55
C GLN A 9 12.52 -4.12 25.02
N ALA A 10 11.61 -3.28 25.50
CA ALA A 10 10.25 -3.68 25.87
C ALA A 10 9.48 -4.31 24.68
N ALA A 11 9.64 -3.80 23.45
CA ALA A 11 9.01 -4.37 22.27
C ALA A 11 9.54 -5.78 21.93
N LEU A 12 10.82 -6.04 22.19
CA LEU A 12 11.41 -7.37 22.01
C LEU A 12 11.01 -8.33 23.11
N ALA A 13 10.89 -7.84 24.36
CA ALA A 13 10.46 -8.65 25.51
C ALA A 13 9.00 -9.10 25.41
N ALA A 14 8.15 -8.34 24.73
CA ALA A 14 6.72 -8.65 24.54
C ALA A 14 6.46 -9.97 23.79
N VAL A 15 7.45 -10.52 23.10
CA VAL A 15 7.33 -11.82 22.39
C VAL A 15 7.34 -13.01 23.36
N GLY A 16 7.79 -12.83 24.62
CA GLY A 16 7.87 -13.88 25.63
C GLY A 16 8.91 -14.98 25.36
N ARG A 17 9.70 -14.85 24.29
CA ARG A 17 10.84 -15.73 23.96
C ARG A 17 11.94 -14.90 23.29
N PRO A 18 13.22 -15.27 23.48
CA PRO A 18 14.33 -14.57 22.83
C PRO A 18 14.31 -14.73 21.30
N LEU A 19 14.99 -13.83 20.61
CA LEU A 19 15.34 -14.00 19.20
C LEU A 19 16.17 -15.29 19.03
N PRO A 20 16.08 -15.93 17.86
CA PRO A 20 16.98 -17.04 17.54
C PRO A 20 18.45 -16.62 17.61
N ASP A 21 19.34 -17.57 17.95
CA ASP A 21 20.76 -17.32 18.01
C ASP A 21 21.31 -16.70 16.72
N GLY A 22 22.15 -15.71 16.85
CA GLY A 22 22.75 -14.96 15.74
C GLY A 22 21.79 -14.00 15.04
N VAL A 23 20.53 -13.89 15.46
CA VAL A 23 19.58 -12.91 14.89
C VAL A 23 19.58 -11.63 15.72
N THR A 24 19.70 -10.50 15.04
CA THR A 24 19.60 -9.15 15.63
C THR A 24 18.56 -8.32 14.90
N LEU A 25 17.91 -7.40 15.61
CA LEU A 25 17.01 -6.42 15.02
C LEU A 25 17.61 -5.02 15.13
N ARG A 26 17.47 -4.25 14.06
CA ARG A 26 17.83 -2.82 14.04
C ARG A 26 16.92 -2.05 13.09
N ARG A 27 17.03 -0.74 13.10
CA ARG A 27 16.35 0.12 12.12
C ARG A 27 16.82 -0.22 10.71
N LEU A 28 15.88 -0.31 9.78
CA LEU A 28 16.16 -0.43 8.34
C LEU A 28 16.77 0.88 7.84
N LYS A 29 17.82 0.78 7.02
CA LYS A 29 18.58 1.92 6.49
C LYS A 29 18.54 1.92 4.96
N ALA A 30 19.01 3.01 4.36
CA ALA A 30 19.12 3.12 2.90
C ALA A 30 20.02 2.02 2.29
N ASP A 31 21.10 1.64 2.97
CA ASP A 31 22.01 0.58 2.53
C ASP A 31 21.39 -0.83 2.53
N ASP A 32 20.22 -0.98 3.17
CA ASP A 32 19.48 -2.25 3.20
C ASP A 32 18.52 -2.41 2.01
N LEU A 33 18.34 -1.40 1.17
CA LEU A 33 17.30 -1.42 0.13
C LEU A 33 17.55 -2.48 -0.95
N GLU A 34 18.80 -2.67 -1.39
CA GLU A 34 19.14 -3.74 -2.33
C GLU A 34 18.97 -5.13 -1.68
N PRO A 35 19.48 -5.41 -0.46
CA PRO A 35 19.17 -6.64 0.26
C PRO A 35 17.65 -6.86 0.48
N ALA A 36 16.88 -5.82 0.78
CA ALA A 36 15.44 -5.92 0.96
C ALA A 36 14.71 -6.22 -0.37
N GLN A 37 15.17 -5.63 -1.47
CA GLN A 37 14.69 -5.99 -2.80
C GLN A 37 15.01 -7.46 -3.12
N ALA A 38 16.23 -7.92 -2.82
CA ALA A 38 16.60 -9.32 -3.02
C ALA A 38 15.73 -10.26 -2.20
N LEU A 39 15.42 -9.90 -0.93
CA LEU A 39 14.51 -10.66 -0.08
C LEU A 39 13.09 -10.69 -0.66
N SER A 40 12.57 -9.58 -1.23
CA SER A 40 11.25 -9.57 -1.84
C SER A 40 11.12 -10.50 -3.06
N ARG A 41 12.23 -10.75 -3.78
CA ARG A 41 12.25 -11.72 -4.88
C ARG A 41 12.08 -13.17 -4.42
N GLU A 42 12.50 -13.51 -3.20
CA GLU A 42 12.26 -14.85 -2.62
C GLU A 42 10.75 -15.16 -2.49
N PHE A 43 9.91 -14.10 -2.40
CA PHE A 43 8.45 -14.18 -2.36
C PHE A 43 7.78 -13.92 -3.71
N SER A 44 8.57 -13.84 -4.79
CA SER A 44 8.06 -13.45 -6.12
C SER A 44 7.41 -12.06 -6.15
N TRP A 45 7.72 -11.19 -5.20
CA TRP A 45 7.27 -9.80 -5.19
C TRP A 45 8.21 -8.95 -6.04
N PRO A 46 7.73 -8.37 -7.13
CA PRO A 46 8.60 -7.76 -8.14
C PRO A 46 8.98 -6.31 -7.80
N HIS A 47 9.17 -5.99 -6.53
CA HIS A 47 9.57 -4.64 -6.12
C HIS A 47 10.91 -4.25 -6.73
N ARG A 48 11.05 -2.99 -7.14
CA ARG A 48 12.30 -2.35 -7.52
C ARG A 48 12.93 -1.70 -6.29
N VAL A 49 14.19 -1.29 -6.39
CA VAL A 49 14.86 -0.52 -5.32
C VAL A 49 14.14 0.80 -5.08
N GLU A 50 13.66 1.46 -6.15
CA GLU A 50 12.92 2.72 -6.06
C GLU A 50 11.57 2.55 -5.35
N ASP A 51 10.91 1.39 -5.48
CA ASP A 51 9.66 1.10 -4.76
C ASP A 51 9.93 0.97 -3.25
N TRP A 52 11.07 0.38 -2.87
CA TRP A 52 11.54 0.34 -1.49
C TRP A 52 11.97 1.71 -0.98
N GLN A 53 12.67 2.50 -1.81
CA GLN A 53 13.03 3.88 -1.51
C GLN A 53 11.80 4.73 -1.17
N PHE A 54 10.78 4.67 -2.03
CA PHE A 54 9.49 5.34 -1.81
C PHE A 54 8.87 4.91 -0.47
N GLY A 55 8.84 3.60 -0.19
CA GLY A 55 8.34 3.09 1.09
C GLY A 55 9.12 3.64 2.30
N LEU A 56 10.44 3.59 2.26
CA LEU A 56 11.28 4.05 3.38
C LEU A 56 11.25 5.56 3.57
N ALA A 57 11.03 6.35 2.52
CA ALA A 57 10.92 7.81 2.60
C ALA A 57 9.72 8.29 3.45
N HIS A 58 8.66 7.50 3.51
CA HIS A 58 7.43 7.81 4.25
C HIS A 58 7.23 6.99 5.51
N GLY A 59 8.09 6.01 5.77
CA GLY A 59 7.90 5.04 6.85
C GLY A 59 9.12 4.82 7.72
N VAL A 60 8.92 3.98 8.70
CA VAL A 60 9.97 3.49 9.60
C VAL A 60 10.06 1.99 9.42
N GLY A 61 11.26 1.50 9.12
CA GLY A 61 11.52 0.08 8.90
C GLY A 61 12.37 -0.55 9.99
N VAL A 62 12.14 -1.84 10.20
CA VAL A 62 12.93 -2.74 11.04
C VAL A 62 13.54 -3.81 10.14
N ALA A 63 14.82 -4.06 10.31
CA ALA A 63 15.59 -5.12 9.66
C ALA A 63 15.95 -6.21 10.66
N ALA A 64 15.71 -7.47 10.30
CA ALA A 64 16.27 -8.63 10.99
C ALA A 64 17.52 -9.09 10.23
N LEU A 65 18.63 -9.23 10.95
CA LEU A 65 19.89 -9.71 10.39
C LEU A 65 20.31 -11.00 11.10
N ARG A 66 20.86 -11.94 10.33
CA ARG A 66 21.58 -13.10 10.85
C ARG A 66 22.98 -13.07 10.29
N ASP A 67 23.98 -13.08 11.15
CA ASP A 67 25.41 -13.01 10.75
C ASP A 67 25.69 -11.86 9.77
N GLY A 68 25.05 -10.70 10.02
CA GLY A 68 25.16 -9.50 9.20
C GLY A 68 24.33 -9.49 7.91
N GLN A 69 23.70 -10.61 7.52
CA GLN A 69 22.85 -10.68 6.32
C GLN A 69 21.38 -10.38 6.64
N LEU A 70 20.72 -9.63 5.78
CA LEU A 70 19.28 -9.32 5.91
C LEU A 70 18.45 -10.59 5.71
N VAL A 71 17.67 -10.98 6.72
CA VAL A 71 16.81 -12.16 6.70
C VAL A 71 15.34 -11.84 6.94
N GLY A 72 15.02 -10.58 7.24
CA GLY A 72 13.62 -10.16 7.36
C GLY A 72 13.49 -8.66 7.47
N THR A 73 12.29 -8.17 7.16
CA THR A 73 11.90 -6.76 7.24
C THR A 73 10.49 -6.62 7.78
N ALA A 74 10.18 -5.45 8.33
CA ALA A 74 8.82 -4.93 8.54
C ALA A 74 8.86 -3.41 8.49
N LEU A 75 7.86 -2.77 7.89
CA LEU A 75 7.74 -1.31 7.86
C LEU A 75 6.38 -0.89 8.38
N HIS A 76 6.33 0.28 9.03
CA HIS A 76 5.10 1.00 9.26
C HIS A 76 5.15 2.41 8.66
N TRP A 77 4.00 2.93 8.29
CA TRP A 77 3.80 4.28 7.79
C TRP A 77 2.83 5.00 8.71
N PRO A 78 3.30 6.05 9.44
CA PRO A 78 2.42 6.85 10.29
C PRO A 78 1.61 7.83 9.43
N TRP A 79 0.29 7.76 9.53
CA TRP A 79 -0.63 8.64 8.82
C TRP A 79 -1.30 9.61 9.81
N GLY A 80 -0.73 10.79 9.93
CA GLY A 80 -1.10 11.73 10.99
C GLY A 80 -0.79 11.18 12.40
N LYS A 81 -1.62 11.54 13.39
CA LYS A 81 -1.42 11.12 14.79
C LYS A 81 -2.17 9.84 15.17
N GLN A 82 -3.26 9.53 14.45
CA GLN A 82 -4.23 8.51 14.87
C GLN A 82 -4.17 7.23 14.03
N HIS A 83 -3.53 7.24 12.87
CA HIS A 83 -3.53 6.12 11.94
C HIS A 83 -2.13 5.68 11.56
N ALA A 84 -2.01 4.44 11.16
CA ALA A 84 -0.81 3.90 10.53
C ALA A 84 -1.18 2.76 9.58
N SER A 85 -0.29 2.41 8.67
CA SER A 85 -0.32 1.12 7.98
C SER A 85 0.97 0.34 8.27
N VAL A 86 0.90 -0.99 8.18
CA VAL A 86 2.04 -1.90 8.33
C VAL A 86 2.13 -2.78 7.09
N GLY A 87 3.32 -2.96 6.58
CA GLY A 87 3.58 -3.80 5.42
C GLY A 87 5.04 -4.17 5.26
N HIS A 88 5.40 -4.74 4.11
CA HIS A 88 6.74 -5.27 3.84
C HIS A 88 7.24 -6.20 4.97
N VAL A 89 6.30 -6.93 5.60
CA VAL A 89 6.60 -7.93 6.63
C VAL A 89 7.03 -9.21 5.93
N MET A 90 8.32 -9.43 5.89
CA MET A 90 8.93 -10.59 5.22
C MET A 90 9.96 -11.24 6.13
N VAL A 91 10.02 -12.56 6.07
CA VAL A 91 11.06 -13.37 6.72
C VAL A 91 11.52 -14.41 5.72
N SER A 92 12.80 -14.42 5.37
CA SER A 92 13.38 -15.40 4.44
C SER A 92 12.87 -16.81 4.77
N PRO A 93 12.48 -17.62 3.76
CA PRO A 93 12.01 -18.99 3.97
C PRO A 93 12.91 -19.83 4.87
N ARG A 94 14.23 -19.56 4.84
CA ARG A 94 15.23 -20.24 5.68
C ARG A 94 15.09 -19.92 7.18
N MET A 95 14.39 -18.84 7.54
CA MET A 95 14.23 -18.34 8.90
C MET A 95 12.77 -18.38 9.39
N GLN A 96 11.86 -18.90 8.56
CA GLN A 96 10.46 -19.08 8.96
C GLN A 96 10.33 -20.17 10.05
N GLY A 97 9.22 -20.15 10.79
CA GLY A 97 9.00 -21.05 11.92
C GLY A 97 9.79 -20.70 13.19
N GLN A 98 10.78 -19.81 13.11
CA GLN A 98 11.65 -19.38 14.21
C GLN A 98 11.19 -18.10 14.92
N ARG A 99 9.94 -17.65 14.66
CA ARG A 99 9.30 -16.45 15.27
C ARG A 99 9.94 -15.11 14.92
N VAL A 100 10.85 -15.05 13.96
CA VAL A 100 11.46 -13.78 13.50
C VAL A 100 10.38 -12.78 13.06
N GLY A 101 9.35 -13.23 12.35
CA GLY A 101 8.21 -12.38 11.95
C GLY A 101 7.45 -11.78 13.13
N GLN A 102 7.29 -12.54 14.23
CA GLN A 102 6.65 -12.04 15.45
C GLN A 102 7.49 -10.92 16.09
N HIS A 103 8.80 -11.12 16.19
CA HIS A 103 9.71 -10.09 16.71
C HIS A 103 9.75 -8.83 15.84
N LEU A 104 9.77 -8.99 14.51
CA LEU A 104 9.67 -7.88 13.56
C LEU A 104 8.37 -7.10 13.76
N MET A 105 7.24 -7.79 13.90
CA MET A 105 5.94 -7.14 14.11
C MET A 105 5.90 -6.39 15.46
N HIS A 106 6.37 -6.96 16.56
CA HIS A 106 6.42 -6.24 17.82
C HIS A 106 7.33 -5.01 17.73
N ALA A 107 8.49 -5.14 17.08
CA ALA A 107 9.42 -4.03 16.91
C ALA A 107 8.86 -2.91 16.01
N VAL A 108 8.16 -3.25 14.91
CA VAL A 108 7.61 -2.26 13.99
C VAL A 108 6.33 -1.60 14.53
N MET A 109 5.61 -2.28 15.42
CA MET A 109 4.44 -1.73 16.11
C MET A 109 4.80 -0.78 17.25
N ALA A 110 6.04 -0.84 17.76
CA ALA A 110 6.48 0.03 18.86
C ALA A 110 6.33 1.52 18.49
N GLY A 111 5.57 2.23 19.32
CA GLY A 111 5.28 3.67 19.14
C GLY A 111 4.07 3.98 18.24
N ILE A 112 3.37 2.96 17.77
CA ILE A 112 2.09 3.11 17.04
C ILE A 112 0.96 2.24 17.62
N GLU A 113 1.16 1.69 18.84
CA GLU A 113 0.26 0.72 19.47
C GLU A 113 -1.16 1.26 19.67
N ASP A 114 -1.28 2.56 19.98
CA ASP A 114 -2.56 3.24 20.24
C ASP A 114 -3.26 3.75 18.98
N ARG A 115 -2.64 3.60 17.80
CA ARG A 115 -3.20 4.05 16.52
C ARG A 115 -4.15 3.01 15.95
N THR A 116 -5.09 3.46 15.11
CA THR A 116 -5.77 2.56 14.18
C THR A 116 -4.78 2.12 13.12
N VAL A 117 -4.47 0.82 13.06
CA VAL A 117 -3.44 0.27 12.18
C VAL A 117 -4.06 -0.64 11.14
N LEU A 118 -3.83 -0.32 9.86
CA LEU A 118 -4.23 -1.10 8.69
C LEU A 118 -3.08 -2.00 8.23
N LEU A 119 -3.38 -3.22 7.80
CA LEU A 119 -2.48 -4.05 7.01
C LEU A 119 -3.26 -4.94 6.01
N HIS A 120 -2.53 -5.46 5.02
CA HIS A 120 -3.03 -6.46 4.09
C HIS A 120 -2.22 -7.74 4.26
N ALA A 121 -2.88 -8.78 4.77
CA ALA A 121 -2.26 -10.04 5.13
C ALA A 121 -2.30 -11.04 3.98
N THR A 122 -1.16 -11.69 3.70
CA THR A 122 -1.17 -12.95 2.95
C THR A 122 -1.78 -14.07 3.80
N ILE A 123 -2.14 -15.18 3.17
CA ILE A 123 -2.72 -16.34 3.87
C ILE A 123 -1.79 -16.82 4.99
N GLU A 124 -0.47 -16.84 4.74
CA GLU A 124 0.54 -17.31 5.70
C GLU A 124 0.71 -16.34 6.89
N GLY A 125 0.58 -15.04 6.64
CA GLY A 125 0.76 -13.99 7.66
C GLY A 125 -0.44 -13.81 8.57
N ARG A 126 -1.66 -14.11 8.08
CA ARG A 126 -2.93 -13.81 8.74
C ARG A 126 -2.98 -14.26 10.20
N GLY A 127 -2.62 -15.51 10.49
CA GLY A 127 -2.67 -16.03 11.85
C GLY A 127 -1.72 -15.34 12.85
N LEU A 128 -0.63 -14.73 12.36
CA LEU A 128 0.21 -13.87 13.21
C LEU A 128 -0.53 -12.59 13.61
N TYR A 129 -1.18 -11.93 12.68
CA TYR A 129 -1.85 -10.65 12.90
C TYR A 129 -3.12 -10.82 13.76
N GLU A 130 -3.89 -11.91 13.56
CA GLU A 130 -5.03 -12.25 14.43
C GLU A 130 -4.61 -12.35 15.91
N ARG A 131 -3.49 -13.04 16.19
CA ARG A 131 -2.93 -13.14 17.55
C ARG A 131 -2.44 -11.80 18.12
N MET A 132 -2.19 -10.82 17.27
CA MET A 132 -1.81 -9.45 17.66
C MET A 132 -3.01 -8.51 17.77
N GLY A 133 -4.24 -9.01 17.66
CA GLY A 133 -5.47 -8.24 17.82
C GLY A 133 -5.92 -7.50 16.56
N PHE A 134 -5.45 -7.92 15.39
CA PHE A 134 -6.00 -7.42 14.12
C PHE A 134 -7.26 -8.20 13.76
N GLU A 135 -8.29 -7.48 13.31
CA GLU A 135 -9.57 -8.02 12.89
C GLU A 135 -9.71 -7.94 11.37
N ILE A 136 -10.33 -8.94 10.76
CA ILE A 136 -10.61 -8.98 9.32
C ILE A 136 -11.75 -8.02 9.02
N VAL A 137 -11.54 -7.13 8.04
CA VAL A 137 -12.53 -6.15 7.61
C VAL A 137 -12.84 -6.20 6.11
N GLY A 138 -12.14 -7.01 5.34
CA GLY A 138 -12.35 -7.14 3.90
C GLY A 138 -11.25 -7.90 3.19
N GLU A 139 -11.25 -7.80 1.87
CA GLU A 139 -10.26 -8.40 0.99
C GLU A 139 -9.86 -7.42 -0.11
N VAL A 140 -8.60 -7.50 -0.54
CA VAL A 140 -8.09 -6.80 -1.71
C VAL A 140 -7.66 -7.81 -2.76
N ARG A 141 -8.13 -7.61 -3.99
CA ARG A 141 -7.75 -8.39 -5.16
C ARG A 141 -6.72 -7.63 -5.98
N GLN A 142 -5.61 -8.30 -6.28
CA GLN A 142 -4.60 -7.79 -7.19
C GLN A 142 -4.92 -8.23 -8.61
N HIS A 143 -5.10 -7.26 -9.48
CA HIS A 143 -5.27 -7.48 -10.92
C HIS A 143 -4.04 -6.97 -11.66
N GLN A 144 -3.57 -7.73 -12.65
CA GLN A 144 -2.42 -7.31 -13.46
C GLN A 144 -2.37 -8.04 -14.81
N GLY A 145 -1.82 -7.37 -15.80
CA GLY A 145 -1.68 -7.94 -17.15
C GLY A 145 -1.19 -6.90 -18.16
N LEU A 146 -1.18 -7.29 -19.42
CA LEU A 146 -1.00 -6.34 -20.50
C LEU A 146 -2.31 -5.59 -20.72
N ALA A 147 -2.30 -4.27 -20.56
CA ALA A 147 -3.48 -3.45 -20.72
C ALA A 147 -4.02 -3.52 -22.15
N ALA A 148 -5.34 -3.60 -22.28
CA ALA A 148 -6.06 -3.41 -23.54
C ALA A 148 -6.78 -2.04 -23.51
N PRO A 149 -7.06 -1.43 -24.68
CA PRO A 149 -7.90 -0.24 -24.75
C PRO A 149 -9.27 -0.53 -24.11
N ALA A 150 -9.65 0.30 -23.14
CA ALA A 150 -10.95 0.20 -22.51
C ALA A 150 -12.02 0.89 -23.35
N GLN A 151 -13.26 0.37 -23.30
CA GLN A 151 -14.40 1.09 -23.83
C GLN A 151 -14.62 2.39 -23.04
N LEU A 152 -15.07 3.44 -23.73
CA LEU A 152 -15.40 4.71 -23.10
C LEU A 152 -16.56 4.50 -22.12
N VAL A 153 -16.33 4.92 -20.88
CA VAL A 153 -17.36 4.96 -19.84
C VAL A 153 -18.14 6.28 -19.97
N ALA A 154 -19.46 6.20 -20.09
CA ALA A 154 -20.31 7.39 -20.15
C ALA A 154 -20.34 8.06 -18.76
N LEU A 155 -19.76 9.25 -18.65
CA LEU A 155 -19.77 10.07 -17.44
C LEU A 155 -21.10 10.83 -17.31
N ALA A 156 -21.45 11.22 -16.09
CA ALA A 156 -22.64 12.02 -15.83
C ALA A 156 -22.52 13.42 -16.52
N PRO A 157 -23.67 14.06 -16.83
CA PRO A 157 -23.65 15.41 -17.39
C PRO A 157 -22.83 16.39 -16.55
N GLY A 158 -21.95 17.14 -17.22
CA GLY A 158 -21.02 18.07 -16.55
C GLY A 158 -19.76 17.44 -15.98
N GLU A 159 -19.61 16.13 -16.05
CA GLU A 159 -18.36 15.43 -15.69
C GLU A 159 -17.43 15.25 -16.90
N ARG A 160 -16.14 15.32 -16.63
CA ARG A 160 -15.10 15.04 -17.62
C ARG A 160 -13.80 14.64 -16.97
N LEU A 161 -12.99 13.86 -17.69
CA LEU A 161 -11.59 13.66 -17.33
C LEU A 161 -10.74 14.81 -17.86
N ARG A 162 -9.79 15.26 -17.06
CA ARG A 162 -8.80 16.29 -17.44
C ARG A 162 -7.44 16.03 -16.79
N PRO A 163 -6.35 16.59 -17.31
CA PRO A 163 -5.06 16.59 -16.64
C PRO A 163 -5.12 17.30 -15.28
N LEU A 164 -4.13 17.02 -14.43
CA LEU A 164 -3.88 17.73 -13.18
C LEU A 164 -3.69 19.23 -13.43
N GLY A 165 -4.47 20.04 -12.74
CA GLY A 165 -4.36 21.50 -12.76
C GLY A 165 -3.44 22.01 -11.64
N ARG A 166 -2.93 23.24 -11.80
CA ARG A 166 -1.99 23.84 -10.82
C ARG A 166 -2.55 23.95 -9.40
N ASN A 167 -3.86 24.10 -9.25
CA ASN A 167 -4.52 24.34 -7.98
C ASN A 167 -5.19 23.09 -7.39
N ASP A 168 -5.11 21.94 -8.06
CA ASP A 168 -5.83 20.73 -7.64
C ASP A 168 -5.23 20.07 -6.41
N ALA A 169 -3.92 20.17 -6.18
CA ALA A 169 -3.19 19.38 -5.20
C ALA A 169 -3.86 19.35 -3.81
N LYS A 170 -4.30 20.51 -3.31
CA LYS A 170 -4.99 20.61 -2.02
C LYS A 170 -6.29 19.81 -2.00
N THR A 171 -7.12 19.95 -3.03
CA THR A 171 -8.39 19.23 -3.16
C THR A 171 -8.17 17.73 -3.27
N LEU A 172 -7.15 17.30 -4.03
CA LEU A 172 -6.82 15.87 -4.17
C LEU A 172 -6.32 15.26 -2.85
N VAL A 173 -5.55 16.00 -2.05
CA VAL A 173 -5.14 15.58 -0.69
C VAL A 173 -6.36 15.39 0.21
N GLU A 174 -7.32 16.32 0.19
CA GLU A 174 -8.54 16.21 0.97
C GLU A 174 -9.44 15.04 0.50
N LEU A 175 -9.53 14.80 -0.81
CA LEU A 175 -10.26 13.67 -1.38
C LEU A 175 -9.62 12.34 -0.97
N ASP A 176 -8.29 12.23 -1.07
CA ASP A 176 -7.54 11.05 -0.66
C ASP A 176 -7.73 10.74 0.82
N ALA A 177 -7.59 11.73 1.69
CA ALA A 177 -7.73 11.55 3.13
C ALA A 177 -9.14 11.05 3.51
N ARG A 178 -10.19 11.55 2.85
CA ARG A 178 -11.58 11.10 3.05
C ARG A 178 -11.82 9.70 2.52
N ALA A 179 -11.27 9.38 1.34
CA ALA A 179 -11.43 8.08 0.71
C ALA A 179 -10.66 6.97 1.45
N ALA A 180 -9.44 7.26 1.86
CA ALA A 180 -8.60 6.32 2.61
C ALA A 180 -8.99 6.20 4.09
N GLY A 181 -9.61 7.24 4.67
CA GLY A 181 -9.84 7.37 6.12
C GLY A 181 -8.57 7.68 6.90
N MET A 182 -7.52 8.12 6.22
CA MET A 182 -6.20 8.42 6.78
C MET A 182 -5.56 9.62 6.07
N PRO A 183 -4.95 10.59 6.79
CA PRO A 183 -4.25 11.72 6.14
C PRO A 183 -2.87 11.28 5.65
N ARG A 184 -2.71 11.15 4.33
CA ARG A 184 -1.48 10.68 3.66
C ARG A 184 -0.81 11.78 2.82
N GLU A 185 -0.92 13.04 3.24
CA GLU A 185 -0.57 14.23 2.48
C GLU A 185 0.83 14.20 1.88
N ALA A 186 1.88 13.94 2.68
CA ALA A 186 3.26 13.92 2.20
C ALA A 186 3.48 12.87 1.10
N MET A 187 2.90 11.68 1.28
CA MET A 187 2.95 10.62 0.28
C MET A 187 2.22 11.03 -1.01
N LEU A 188 1.02 11.61 -0.88
CA LEU A 188 0.26 12.02 -2.07
C LEU A 188 0.97 13.14 -2.83
N HIS A 189 1.59 14.11 -2.17
CA HIS A 189 2.39 15.13 -2.84
C HIS A 189 3.54 14.53 -3.66
N GLN A 190 4.25 13.53 -3.14
CA GLN A 190 5.29 12.84 -3.91
C GLN A 190 4.68 12.07 -5.10
N LEU A 191 3.55 11.38 -4.90
CA LEU A 191 2.87 10.68 -6.00
C LEU A 191 2.42 11.64 -7.12
N LEU A 192 1.89 12.82 -6.78
CA LEU A 192 1.51 13.85 -7.74
C LEU A 192 2.69 14.43 -8.50
N ALA A 193 3.88 14.48 -7.89
CA ALA A 193 5.10 14.98 -8.51
C ALA A 193 5.78 13.93 -9.43
N GLU A 194 5.72 12.65 -9.08
CA GLU A 194 6.44 11.58 -9.78
C GLU A 194 5.57 10.78 -10.76
N GLY A 195 4.24 10.73 -10.51
CA GLY A 195 3.29 9.98 -11.31
C GLY A 195 2.56 10.83 -12.35
N GLU A 196 1.90 10.16 -13.30
CA GLU A 196 0.93 10.82 -14.17
C GLU A 196 -0.43 10.80 -13.47
N THR A 197 -1.11 11.96 -13.46
CA THR A 197 -2.40 12.13 -12.76
C THR A 197 -3.49 12.53 -13.75
N VAL A 198 -4.65 11.87 -13.65
CA VAL A 198 -5.89 12.28 -14.30
C VAL A 198 -6.93 12.63 -13.24
N VAL A 199 -7.66 13.70 -13.46
CA VAL A 199 -8.68 14.25 -12.56
C VAL A 199 -10.06 14.05 -13.18
N LEU A 200 -11.00 13.52 -12.39
CA LEU A 200 -12.42 13.57 -12.69
C LEU A 200 -12.97 14.88 -12.15
N ALA A 201 -13.44 15.75 -13.05
CA ALA A 201 -14.00 17.05 -12.70
C ALA A 201 -15.50 17.08 -12.97
N ARG A 202 -16.26 17.71 -12.07
CA ARG A 202 -17.69 18.02 -12.20
C ARG A 202 -17.88 19.53 -12.05
N GLY A 203 -18.48 20.17 -13.07
CA GLY A 203 -18.63 21.64 -13.06
C GLY A 203 -17.31 22.43 -12.97
N GLY A 204 -16.17 21.81 -13.35
CA GLY A 204 -14.84 22.39 -13.23
C GLY A 204 -14.05 21.95 -12.00
N GLU A 205 -14.72 21.62 -10.90
CA GLU A 205 -14.12 21.20 -9.64
C GLU A 205 -13.68 19.73 -9.66
N ALA A 206 -12.57 19.42 -9.00
CA ALA A 206 -12.10 18.05 -8.86
C ALA A 206 -13.00 17.26 -7.87
N VAL A 207 -13.60 16.16 -8.34
CA VAL A 207 -14.42 15.25 -7.52
C VAL A 207 -13.83 13.86 -7.39
N GLY A 208 -12.77 13.57 -8.15
CA GLY A 208 -12.03 12.32 -8.10
C GLY A 208 -10.72 12.43 -8.88
N PHE A 209 -9.86 11.44 -8.73
CA PHE A 209 -8.59 11.36 -9.45
C PHE A 209 -8.02 9.95 -9.44
N SER A 210 -7.07 9.71 -10.31
CA SER A 210 -6.20 8.55 -10.22
C SER A 210 -4.78 8.87 -10.67
N ILE A 211 -3.84 8.10 -10.15
CA ILE A 211 -2.42 8.23 -10.45
C ILE A 211 -1.91 6.92 -11.03
N VAL A 212 -1.07 7.02 -12.06
CA VAL A 212 -0.29 5.89 -12.57
C VAL A 212 1.19 6.20 -12.42
N ARG A 213 1.97 5.22 -11.97
CA ARG A 213 3.42 5.37 -11.79
C ARG A 213 4.17 4.07 -12.10
N ARG A 214 5.47 4.18 -12.31
CA ARG A 214 6.34 3.00 -12.40
C ARG A 214 6.30 2.23 -11.07
N PHE A 215 6.11 0.93 -11.15
CA PHE A 215 6.14 0.03 -10.00
C PHE A 215 6.37 -1.41 -10.46
N GLY A 216 7.22 -2.12 -9.76
CA GLY A 216 7.48 -3.52 -10.03
C GLY A 216 7.81 -3.80 -11.50
N ARG A 217 7.08 -4.71 -12.14
CA ARG A 217 7.31 -5.13 -13.53
C ARG A 217 6.88 -4.09 -14.57
N GLY A 218 6.10 -3.09 -14.20
CA GLY A 218 5.54 -2.12 -15.14
C GLY A 218 5.05 -0.87 -14.46
N HIS A 219 3.74 -0.66 -14.44
CA HIS A 219 3.10 0.47 -13.79
C HIS A 219 2.00 -0.01 -12.86
N VAL A 220 1.73 0.75 -11.80
CA VAL A 220 0.57 0.57 -10.91
C VAL A 220 -0.38 1.73 -11.09
N ILE A 221 -1.68 1.44 -11.17
CA ILE A 221 -2.76 2.43 -11.08
C ILE A 221 -3.19 2.50 -9.63
N GLY A 222 -2.93 3.63 -8.99
CA GLY A 222 -3.31 3.89 -7.59
C GLY A 222 -2.60 5.08 -6.98
N PRO A 223 -3.32 5.85 -6.13
CA PRO A 223 -4.70 5.62 -5.71
C PRO A 223 -5.71 5.91 -6.81
N VAL A 224 -6.91 5.30 -6.73
CA VAL A 224 -8.08 5.69 -7.48
C VAL A 224 -9.14 6.17 -6.50
N VAL A 225 -9.53 7.42 -6.63
CA VAL A 225 -10.49 8.09 -5.76
C VAL A 225 -11.61 8.66 -6.62
N ALA A 226 -12.86 8.26 -6.37
CA ALA A 226 -14.00 8.67 -7.17
C ALA A 226 -15.29 8.68 -6.34
N PRO A 227 -16.30 9.47 -6.72
CA PRO A 227 -17.59 9.50 -6.02
C PRO A 227 -18.38 8.20 -6.18
N ASP A 228 -18.18 7.48 -7.28
CA ASP A 228 -18.92 6.27 -7.63
C ASP A 228 -18.10 5.33 -8.53
N LEU A 229 -18.66 4.13 -8.78
CA LEU A 229 -18.06 3.10 -9.63
C LEU A 229 -17.83 3.58 -11.06
N THR A 230 -18.77 4.35 -11.61
CA THR A 230 -18.66 4.87 -12.98
C THR A 230 -17.46 5.80 -13.14
N GLY A 231 -17.29 6.72 -12.19
CA GLY A 231 -16.12 7.60 -12.14
C GLY A 231 -14.80 6.83 -11.99
N ALA A 232 -14.79 5.80 -11.12
CA ALA A 232 -13.62 4.94 -10.95
C ALA A 232 -13.27 4.17 -12.23
N GLN A 233 -14.27 3.59 -12.89
CA GLN A 233 -14.09 2.90 -14.18
C GLN A 233 -13.59 3.83 -15.28
N ALA A 234 -14.09 5.06 -15.34
CA ALA A 234 -13.62 6.05 -16.30
C ALA A 234 -12.14 6.42 -16.07
N LEU A 235 -11.73 6.65 -14.81
CA LEU A 235 -10.36 6.94 -14.44
C LEU A 235 -9.40 5.78 -14.77
N VAL A 236 -9.78 4.54 -14.45
CA VAL A 236 -8.97 3.35 -14.74
C VAL A 236 -8.95 3.05 -16.24
N GLY A 237 -10.08 3.16 -16.92
CA GLY A 237 -10.20 2.98 -18.38
C GLY A 237 -9.32 3.94 -19.17
N HIS A 238 -9.17 5.19 -18.69
CA HIS A 238 -8.22 6.14 -19.26
C HIS A 238 -6.79 5.58 -19.26
N TRP A 239 -6.33 5.02 -18.14
CA TRP A 239 -5.00 4.44 -18.05
C TRP A 239 -4.84 3.16 -18.86
N CYS A 240 -5.83 2.28 -18.85
CA CYS A 240 -5.79 1.07 -19.68
C CYS A 240 -5.62 1.42 -21.17
N SER A 241 -6.32 2.46 -21.65
CA SER A 241 -6.19 2.92 -23.03
C SER A 241 -4.85 3.60 -23.31
N ARG A 242 -4.40 4.49 -22.41
CA ARG A 242 -3.12 5.21 -22.55
C ARG A 242 -1.90 4.29 -22.48
N TYR A 243 -1.99 3.23 -21.70
CA TYR A 243 -0.93 2.24 -21.49
C TYR A 243 -1.21 0.91 -22.22
N ALA A 244 -2.02 0.92 -23.28
CA ALA A 244 -2.32 -0.27 -24.06
C ALA A 244 -1.04 -0.99 -24.50
N GLY A 245 -0.98 -2.30 -24.31
CA GLY A 245 0.19 -3.13 -24.56
C GLY A 245 1.30 -3.04 -23.52
N LYS A 246 1.12 -2.27 -22.44
CA LYS A 246 2.06 -2.21 -21.31
C LYS A 246 1.52 -2.99 -20.11
N PHE A 247 2.43 -3.46 -19.27
CA PHE A 247 2.05 -4.16 -18.04
C PHE A 247 1.51 -3.18 -17.01
N LEU A 248 0.26 -3.39 -16.59
CA LEU A 248 -0.42 -2.65 -15.53
C LEU A 248 -0.76 -3.57 -14.37
N ARG A 249 -0.71 -3.00 -13.16
CA ARG A 249 -1.21 -3.56 -11.91
C ARG A 249 -2.21 -2.60 -11.29
N ILE A 250 -3.23 -3.15 -10.64
CA ILE A 250 -4.18 -2.42 -9.82
C ILE A 250 -4.64 -3.32 -8.67
N ASP A 251 -4.69 -2.77 -7.45
CA ASP A 251 -5.12 -3.47 -6.24
C ASP A 251 -6.44 -2.85 -5.77
N VAL A 252 -7.54 -3.61 -5.80
CA VAL A 252 -8.91 -3.12 -5.57
C VAL A 252 -9.60 -3.89 -4.45
N ASP A 253 -10.52 -3.23 -3.73
CA ASP A 253 -11.40 -3.91 -2.78
C ASP A 253 -12.27 -4.95 -3.50
N ALA A 254 -12.35 -6.15 -2.94
CA ALA A 254 -13.06 -7.28 -3.53
C ALA A 254 -14.57 -7.04 -3.68
N ALA A 255 -15.16 -6.19 -2.84
CA ALA A 255 -16.59 -5.87 -2.84
C ALA A 255 -16.94 -4.61 -3.66
N SER A 256 -15.95 -3.98 -4.30
CA SER A 256 -16.14 -2.68 -4.98
C SER A 256 -16.88 -2.75 -6.31
N GLY A 257 -17.08 -3.94 -6.91
CA GLY A 257 -17.58 -4.08 -8.28
C GLY A 257 -16.50 -3.81 -9.36
N MET A 258 -15.30 -3.42 -8.97
CA MET A 258 -14.17 -3.27 -9.89
C MET A 258 -13.59 -4.61 -10.38
N PRO A 259 -13.49 -5.67 -9.55
CA PRO A 259 -12.81 -6.91 -9.95
C PRO A 259 -13.34 -7.52 -11.22
N GLU A 260 -14.64 -7.71 -11.34
CA GLU A 260 -15.29 -8.35 -12.49
C GLU A 260 -15.11 -7.52 -13.75
N TRP A 261 -15.17 -6.20 -13.63
CA TRP A 261 -14.93 -5.28 -14.74
C TRP A 261 -13.46 -5.29 -15.20
N LEU A 262 -12.50 -5.39 -14.27
CA LEU A 262 -11.07 -5.50 -14.60
C LEU A 262 -10.75 -6.81 -15.32
N GLU A 263 -11.37 -7.92 -14.90
CA GLU A 263 -11.23 -9.22 -15.58
C GLU A 263 -11.77 -9.14 -17.03
N ALA A 264 -12.92 -8.48 -17.24
CA ALA A 264 -13.47 -8.24 -18.56
C ALA A 264 -12.58 -7.35 -19.46
N LEU A 265 -11.75 -6.48 -18.86
CA LEU A 265 -10.74 -5.69 -19.57
C LEU A 265 -9.43 -6.45 -19.86
N GLY A 266 -9.33 -7.73 -19.48
CA GLY A 266 -8.12 -8.52 -19.68
C GLY A 266 -7.05 -8.30 -18.62
N LEU A 267 -7.41 -7.75 -17.46
CA LEU A 267 -6.57 -7.69 -16.26
C LEU A 267 -7.03 -8.77 -15.27
N PRO A 268 -6.55 -10.02 -15.40
CA PRO A 268 -6.97 -11.11 -14.52
C PRO A 268 -6.52 -10.88 -13.08
N ARG A 269 -7.30 -11.43 -12.15
CA ARG A 269 -6.89 -11.53 -10.75
C ARG A 269 -5.73 -12.53 -10.64
N VAL A 270 -4.68 -12.11 -9.95
CA VAL A 270 -3.47 -12.93 -9.74
C VAL A 270 -3.19 -13.20 -8.27
N ASP A 271 -3.77 -12.41 -7.36
CA ASP A 271 -3.58 -12.56 -5.93
C ASP A 271 -4.78 -12.00 -5.15
N THR A 272 -4.92 -12.43 -3.90
CA THR A 272 -5.90 -11.90 -2.94
C THR A 272 -5.26 -11.84 -1.57
N VAL A 273 -5.40 -10.68 -0.90
CA VAL A 273 -4.92 -10.48 0.46
C VAL A 273 -6.06 -10.03 1.36
N THR A 274 -5.99 -10.42 2.63
CA THR A 274 -7.00 -10.08 3.64
C THR A 274 -6.72 -8.71 4.22
N THR A 275 -7.69 -7.79 4.15
CA THR A 275 -7.61 -6.49 4.82
C THR A 275 -7.89 -6.67 6.30
N MET A 276 -6.96 -6.23 7.14
CA MET A 276 -7.10 -6.33 8.59
C MET A 276 -6.81 -4.98 9.26
N VAL A 277 -7.54 -4.70 10.34
CA VAL A 277 -7.41 -3.46 11.11
C VAL A 277 -7.32 -3.78 12.60
N ARG A 278 -6.51 -3.01 13.31
CA ARG A 278 -6.44 -3.02 14.77
C ARG A 278 -6.82 -1.65 15.33
N ASN A 279 -7.47 -1.62 16.51
CA ASN A 279 -7.93 -0.42 17.22
C ASN A 279 -9.04 0.36 16.48
N GLY A 280 -9.98 -0.36 15.87
CA GLY A 280 -11.21 0.21 15.30
C GLY A 280 -11.15 0.44 13.79
N PRO A 281 -12.31 0.74 13.20
CA PRO A 281 -12.43 0.92 11.75
C PRO A 281 -11.81 2.23 11.29
N LEU A 282 -11.41 2.28 10.02
CA LEU A 282 -11.05 3.53 9.35
C LEU A 282 -12.31 4.35 9.06
N ALA A 283 -12.29 5.62 9.45
CA ALA A 283 -13.41 6.55 9.22
C ALA A 283 -13.36 7.11 7.79
N ARG A 284 -13.93 6.38 6.83
CA ARG A 284 -14.03 6.81 5.42
C ARG A 284 -15.23 7.74 5.23
N GLY A 285 -15.06 8.80 4.42
CA GLY A 285 -16.14 9.72 4.10
C GLY A 285 -17.17 9.12 3.13
N PRO A 286 -18.47 9.46 3.26
CA PRO A 286 -19.52 8.88 2.42
C PRO A 286 -19.56 9.45 0.99
N ALA A 287 -18.96 10.62 0.75
CA ALA A 287 -19.08 11.34 -0.52
C ALA A 287 -18.06 10.90 -1.59
N VAL A 288 -17.04 10.12 -1.21
CA VAL A 288 -15.99 9.69 -2.10
C VAL A 288 -15.42 8.35 -1.63
N GLY A 289 -15.23 7.42 -2.54
CA GLY A 289 -14.65 6.10 -2.27
C GLY A 289 -13.19 5.98 -2.72
N GLY A 290 -12.42 5.15 -2.02
CA GLY A 290 -11.15 4.62 -2.48
C GLY A 290 -11.40 3.33 -3.27
N TRP A 291 -11.11 3.35 -4.56
CA TRP A 291 -11.40 2.25 -5.50
C TRP A 291 -10.17 1.41 -5.85
N ALA A 292 -8.99 1.98 -5.67
CA ALA A 292 -7.72 1.25 -5.74
C ALA A 292 -6.71 1.82 -4.76
N LEU A 293 -5.87 0.95 -4.23
CA LEU A 293 -4.83 1.29 -3.27
C LEU A 293 -3.62 1.94 -3.94
N VAL A 294 -2.84 2.70 -3.18
CA VAL A 294 -1.49 3.13 -3.60
C VAL A 294 -0.58 1.91 -3.78
N THR A 295 -0.57 1.04 -2.79
CA THR A 295 0.00 -0.31 -2.76
C THR A 295 -0.67 -1.11 -1.66
N GLN A 296 -0.58 -2.44 -1.70
CA GLN A 296 -1.04 -3.28 -0.59
C GLN A 296 -0.34 -2.98 0.74
N ALA A 297 0.87 -2.44 0.73
CA ALA A 297 1.61 -2.16 1.95
C ALA A 297 1.18 -0.85 2.63
N MET A 298 0.78 0.15 1.85
CA MET A 298 0.57 1.51 2.35
C MET A 298 -0.92 1.91 2.42
N GLY A 299 -1.81 1.11 1.81
CA GLY A 299 -3.25 1.35 1.77
C GLY A 299 -3.72 2.25 0.63
#